data_0cf57f0a92c8c2b9583fb23c252fb08e
#
_entry.id   0cf57f0a92c8c2b9583fb23c252fb08e
#
_cell.length_a   1.000
_cell.length_b   1.000
_cell.length_c   1.000
_cell.angle_alpha   90.00
_cell.angle_beta   90.00
_cell.angle_gamma   90.00
#
_symmetry.space_group_name_H-M   'P 1'
#
loop_
_entity.id
_entity.type
_entity.pdbx_description
1 polymer ?
#
loop_
_entity_poly.entity_id
_entity_poly.type
_entity_poly.pdbx_seq_one_letter_code
_entity_poly.pdbx_strand_id
1 'polypeptide(L)'
;MVTYKGLPGPVISEHLGRRASRERYTEGTEFHIGRIEMVANTGTYIDSPFHRFEKGKDLSDLSLESLANVPVVMVRATGRGRAIRADQMKGLSVDGKAVLVHTGWDKNWRTEKYFEGHPYLTADAADFLAGGKAAIVGIDSYNIDDTADGRRPVHTTLLGAGIPIVEHLCGLEHVPEGSCRFFAVPVKVKHFGSFPVRAFVQAEEQDFLN
;
A
#
# COMPACT_ATOMS: atom_id res chain seq x y z
N MET A 1 -15.57 -4.95 -1.53
CA MET A 1 -14.98 -6.15 -2.13
C MET A 1 -13.83 -6.59 -1.24
N VAL A 2 -13.71 -7.87 -0.97
CA VAL A 2 -12.61 -8.42 -0.16
C VAL A 2 -11.31 -8.44 -0.96
N THR A 3 -10.20 -8.19 -0.29
CA THR A 3 -8.87 -8.15 -0.92
C THR A 3 -8.34 -9.56 -1.20
N TYR A 4 -8.56 -10.49 -0.28
CA TYR A 4 -8.15 -11.88 -0.42
C TYR A 4 -9.35 -12.81 -0.47
N LYS A 5 -9.26 -13.87 -1.26
CA LYS A 5 -10.30 -14.90 -1.35
C LYS A 5 -10.50 -15.55 0.02
N GLY A 6 -11.76 -15.60 0.48
CA GLY A 6 -12.12 -16.17 1.79
C GLY A 6 -12.08 -15.20 2.98
N LEU A 7 -11.59 -13.97 2.83
CA LEU A 7 -11.72 -12.96 3.88
C LEU A 7 -13.15 -12.38 3.96
N PRO A 8 -13.66 -12.08 5.16
CA PRO A 8 -14.95 -11.40 5.31
C PRO A 8 -14.86 -9.98 4.75
N GLY A 9 -15.94 -9.53 4.11
CA GLY A 9 -16.08 -8.13 3.71
C GLY A 9 -16.27 -7.22 4.92
N PRO A 10 -15.98 -5.91 4.77
CA PRO A 10 -16.26 -4.93 5.82
C PRO A 10 -17.74 -4.91 6.19
N VAL A 11 -18.04 -4.87 7.49
CA VAL A 11 -19.38 -4.67 8.03
C VAL A 11 -19.50 -3.20 8.45
N ILE A 12 -20.45 -2.50 7.83
CA ILE A 12 -20.76 -1.10 8.13
C ILE A 12 -22.07 -1.06 8.91
N SER A 13 -22.05 -0.44 10.07
CA SER A 13 -23.21 -0.30 10.96
C SER A 13 -23.22 1.08 11.61
N GLU A 14 -24.28 1.37 12.35
CA GLU A 14 -24.41 2.62 13.08
C GLU A 14 -24.13 2.39 14.58
N HIS A 15 -23.25 3.21 15.17
CA HIS A 15 -23.15 3.35 16.61
C HIS A 15 -24.24 4.29 17.13
N LEU A 16 -24.47 5.40 16.43
CA LEU A 16 -25.57 6.34 16.65
C LEU A 16 -26.16 6.74 15.30
N GLY A 17 -27.37 6.28 15.03
CA GLY A 17 -28.11 6.68 13.83
C GLY A 17 -28.74 8.07 13.99
N ARG A 18 -29.02 8.75 12.87
CA ARG A 18 -29.59 10.11 12.87
C ARG A 18 -30.90 10.21 13.64
N ARG A 19 -31.77 9.20 13.53
CA ARG A 19 -33.05 9.16 14.27
C ARG A 19 -32.82 9.20 15.78
N ALA A 20 -31.97 8.32 16.32
CA ALA A 20 -31.66 8.27 17.74
C ALA A 20 -30.88 9.50 18.22
N SER A 21 -30.11 10.12 17.31
CA SER A 21 -29.40 11.35 17.58
C SER A 21 -30.34 12.53 17.81
N ARG A 22 -31.41 12.67 17.01
CA ARG A 22 -32.41 13.74 17.16
C ARG A 22 -33.09 13.76 18.54
N GLU A 23 -33.20 12.59 19.17
CA GLU A 23 -33.79 12.47 20.53
C GLU A 23 -32.86 13.00 21.63
N ARG A 24 -31.57 13.24 21.31
CA ARG A 24 -30.53 13.66 22.27
C ARG A 24 -30.12 15.13 22.13
N TYR A 25 -30.49 15.78 21.02
CA TYR A 25 -30.06 17.12 20.69
C TYR A 25 -31.27 18.05 20.51
N THR A 26 -31.01 19.33 20.44
CA THR A 26 -32.04 20.34 20.17
C THR A 26 -32.63 20.17 18.77
N GLU A 27 -33.85 20.66 18.59
CA GLU A 27 -34.56 20.63 17.30
C GLU A 27 -33.68 21.11 16.14
N GLY A 28 -33.67 20.38 15.04
CA GLY A 28 -32.84 20.65 13.86
C GLY A 28 -31.39 20.18 13.94
N THR A 29 -30.96 19.60 15.09
CA THR A 29 -29.59 19.08 15.27
C THR A 29 -29.58 17.55 15.26
N GLU A 30 -28.76 16.98 14.37
CA GLU A 30 -28.55 15.53 14.31
C GLU A 30 -27.12 15.19 13.88
N PHE A 31 -26.66 14.03 14.35
CA PHE A 31 -25.36 13.47 13.97
C PHE A 31 -25.50 11.99 13.61
N HIS A 32 -24.54 11.52 12.81
CA HIS A 32 -24.36 10.11 12.52
C HIS A 32 -22.98 9.67 12.98
N ILE A 33 -22.92 8.60 13.78
CA ILE A 33 -21.68 7.96 14.19
C ILE A 33 -21.71 6.54 13.62
N GLY A 34 -20.89 6.32 12.60
CA GLY A 34 -20.74 5.01 11.97
C GLY A 34 -19.80 4.10 12.76
N ARG A 35 -19.94 2.81 12.52
CA ARG A 35 -19.02 1.76 12.96
C ARG A 35 -18.60 0.93 11.77
N ILE A 36 -17.29 0.64 11.67
CA ILE A 36 -16.73 -0.26 10.68
C ILE A 36 -16.02 -1.41 11.41
N GLU A 37 -16.31 -2.63 11.00
CA GLU A 37 -15.59 -3.83 11.39
C GLU A 37 -15.02 -4.46 10.12
N MET A 38 -13.70 -4.64 10.06
CA MET A 38 -13.02 -5.16 8.87
C MET A 38 -11.69 -5.82 9.21
N VAL A 39 -11.25 -6.69 8.31
CA VAL A 39 -9.87 -7.18 8.32
C VAL A 39 -8.95 -6.06 7.83
N ALA A 40 -7.81 -5.90 8.49
CA ALA A 40 -6.86 -4.82 8.20
C ALA A 40 -6.39 -4.79 6.74
N ASN A 41 -6.18 -5.96 6.15
CA ASN A 41 -5.74 -6.13 4.75
C ASN A 41 -6.92 -6.00 3.78
N THR A 42 -7.62 -4.86 3.81
CA THR A 42 -8.80 -4.58 2.98
C THR A 42 -8.52 -3.40 2.04
N GLY A 43 -8.72 -3.61 0.74
CA GLY A 43 -8.47 -2.61 -0.30
C GLY A 43 -6.97 -2.35 -0.49
N THR A 44 -6.59 -1.12 -0.84
CA THR A 44 -5.19 -0.68 -0.79
C THR A 44 -4.81 -0.46 0.67
N TYR A 45 -3.78 -1.13 1.14
CA TYR A 45 -3.32 -1.03 2.53
C TYR A 45 -1.80 -0.95 2.61
N ILE A 46 -1.33 -0.51 3.78
CA ILE A 46 0.09 -0.48 4.12
C ILE A 46 0.38 -1.52 5.19
N ASP A 47 1.53 -2.19 5.05
CA ASP A 47 2.11 -3.07 6.06
C ASP A 47 3.32 -2.40 6.72
N SER A 48 3.32 -2.41 8.05
CA SER A 48 4.45 -2.03 8.88
C SER A 48 5.30 -3.26 9.23
N PRO A 49 6.54 -3.09 9.74
CA PRO A 49 7.36 -4.20 10.25
C PRO A 49 6.65 -5.15 11.21
N PHE A 50 5.71 -4.65 12.02
CA PHE A 50 4.92 -5.44 12.96
C PHE A 50 4.04 -6.50 12.26
N HIS A 51 3.65 -6.26 10.99
CA HIS A 51 2.90 -7.25 10.21
C HIS A 51 3.64 -8.61 10.11
N ARG A 52 4.97 -8.58 10.08
CA ARG A 52 5.80 -9.78 9.93
C ARG A 52 6.57 -10.15 11.19
N PHE A 53 6.93 -9.16 12.02
CA PHE A 53 7.81 -9.32 13.17
C PHE A 53 7.13 -8.75 14.42
N GLU A 54 6.90 -9.59 15.44
CA GLU A 54 6.22 -9.23 16.68
C GLU A 54 6.85 -8.01 17.40
N LYS A 55 8.18 -7.85 17.28
CA LYS A 55 8.92 -6.72 17.85
C LYS A 55 9.23 -5.62 16.84
N GLY A 56 8.65 -5.70 15.64
CA GLY A 56 8.80 -4.68 14.61
C GLY A 56 8.01 -3.41 14.96
N LYS A 57 8.36 -2.31 14.31
CA LYS A 57 7.58 -1.06 14.40
C LYS A 57 6.16 -1.29 13.92
N ASP A 58 5.19 -0.91 14.74
CA ASP A 58 3.77 -0.93 14.35
C ASP A 58 3.36 0.34 13.59
N LEU A 59 2.09 0.47 13.25
CA LEU A 59 1.58 1.62 12.49
C LEU A 59 1.77 2.95 13.24
N SER A 60 1.79 2.93 14.58
CA SER A 60 1.97 4.15 15.37
C SER A 60 3.41 4.62 15.43
N ASP A 61 4.37 3.74 15.15
CA ASP A 61 5.81 3.99 15.19
C ASP A 61 6.41 4.35 13.82
N LEU A 62 5.61 4.26 12.75
CA LEU A 62 6.07 4.63 11.41
C LEU A 62 6.32 6.15 11.33
N SER A 63 7.46 6.52 10.75
CA SER A 63 7.82 7.92 10.54
C SER A 63 7.07 8.52 9.34
N LEU A 64 6.60 9.76 9.49
CA LEU A 64 5.93 10.48 8.38
C LEU A 64 6.86 10.74 7.20
N GLU A 65 8.18 10.84 7.43
CA GLU A 65 9.16 11.02 6.36
C GLU A 65 9.18 9.86 5.36
N SER A 66 8.79 8.64 5.81
CA SER A 66 8.68 7.48 4.93
C SER A 66 7.28 7.28 4.34
N LEU A 67 6.28 8.08 4.74
CA LEU A 67 4.86 7.87 4.39
C LEU A 67 4.23 9.01 3.61
N ALA A 68 4.80 10.21 3.72
CA ALA A 68 4.21 11.43 3.16
C ALA A 68 5.29 12.26 2.45
N ASN A 69 4.93 12.84 1.32
CA ASN A 69 5.83 13.69 0.52
C ASN A 69 7.12 12.98 0.07
N VAL A 70 7.05 11.66 -0.15
CA VAL A 70 8.21 10.84 -0.49
C VAL A 70 8.48 10.93 -2.00
N PRO A 71 9.72 11.26 -2.44
CA PRO A 71 10.05 11.28 -3.87
C PRO A 71 9.80 9.92 -4.52
N VAL A 72 9.24 9.90 -5.73
CA VAL A 72 8.84 8.66 -6.42
C VAL A 72 9.90 8.17 -7.38
N VAL A 73 10.11 6.87 -7.42
CA VAL A 73 10.77 6.13 -8.50
C VAL A 73 9.78 5.09 -9.03
N MET A 74 9.51 5.13 -10.33
CA MET A 74 8.64 4.16 -10.98
C MET A 74 9.44 2.99 -11.55
N VAL A 75 9.02 1.78 -11.25
CA VAL A 75 9.46 0.55 -11.91
C VAL A 75 8.38 0.10 -12.88
N ARG A 76 8.56 0.34 -14.17
CA ARG A 76 7.61 -0.05 -15.22
C ARG A 76 7.83 -1.52 -15.60
N ALA A 77 7.02 -2.41 -15.03
CA ALA A 77 7.14 -3.88 -15.18
C ALA A 77 6.03 -4.50 -16.03
N THR A 78 5.16 -3.70 -16.64
CA THR A 78 4.06 -4.19 -17.49
C THR A 78 4.60 -5.04 -18.63
N GLY A 79 4.05 -6.26 -18.77
CA GLY A 79 4.45 -7.18 -19.85
C GLY A 79 5.82 -7.88 -19.69
N ARG A 80 6.51 -7.67 -18.56
CA ARG A 80 7.84 -8.25 -18.31
C ARG A 80 7.83 -9.59 -17.56
N GLY A 81 6.70 -10.29 -17.60
CA GLY A 81 6.51 -11.55 -16.88
C GLY A 81 6.03 -11.35 -15.45
N ARG A 82 5.92 -12.44 -14.68
CA ARG A 82 5.41 -12.41 -13.31
C ARG A 82 6.49 -12.04 -12.29
N ALA A 83 7.70 -12.58 -12.45
CA ALA A 83 8.81 -12.38 -11.52
C ALA A 83 9.60 -11.11 -11.89
N ILE A 84 9.49 -10.10 -11.06
CA ILE A 84 10.18 -8.79 -11.23
C ILE A 84 11.49 -8.85 -10.44
N ARG A 85 12.61 -8.81 -11.16
CA ARG A 85 13.95 -9.04 -10.64
C ARG A 85 14.73 -7.74 -10.42
N ALA A 86 15.82 -7.82 -9.68
CA ALA A 86 16.73 -6.70 -9.43
C ALA A 86 17.32 -6.09 -10.72
N ASP A 87 17.56 -6.90 -11.76
CA ASP A 87 18.11 -6.41 -13.03
C ASP A 87 17.18 -5.42 -13.75
N GLN A 88 15.87 -5.51 -13.51
CA GLN A 88 14.87 -4.58 -14.04
C GLN A 88 14.87 -3.21 -13.33
N MET A 89 15.57 -3.12 -12.20
CA MET A 89 15.74 -1.90 -11.39
C MET A 89 17.15 -1.33 -11.49
N LYS A 90 18.02 -1.96 -12.29
CA LYS A 90 19.41 -1.55 -12.45
C LYS A 90 19.53 -0.09 -12.89
N GLY A 91 20.34 0.67 -12.17
CA GLY A 91 20.56 2.10 -12.42
C GLY A 91 19.56 3.04 -11.77
N LEU A 92 18.51 2.52 -11.10
CA LEU A 92 17.61 3.36 -10.32
C LEU A 92 18.27 3.77 -9.00
N SER A 93 18.18 5.05 -8.67
CA SER A 93 18.53 5.56 -7.34
C SER A 93 17.28 5.49 -6.47
N VAL A 94 17.28 4.61 -5.44
CA VAL A 94 16.10 4.34 -4.59
C VAL A 94 16.24 4.86 -3.16
N ASP A 95 17.39 5.38 -2.78
CA ASP A 95 17.68 5.88 -1.43
C ASP A 95 16.69 6.98 -1.02
N GLY A 96 15.98 6.75 0.08
CA GLY A 96 14.97 7.67 0.61
C GLY A 96 13.74 7.86 -0.27
N LYS A 97 13.51 7.01 -1.27
CA LYS A 97 12.41 7.17 -2.24
C LYS A 97 11.31 6.13 -2.09
N ALA A 98 10.11 6.49 -2.51
CA ALA A 98 9.00 5.56 -2.73
C ALA A 98 9.22 4.84 -4.07
N VAL A 99 9.42 3.54 -4.03
CA VAL A 99 9.56 2.72 -5.23
C VAL A 99 8.20 2.11 -5.56
N LEU A 100 7.58 2.59 -6.65
CA LEU A 100 6.27 2.12 -7.08
C LEU A 100 6.40 1.20 -8.29
N VAL A 101 5.96 -0.03 -8.12
CA VAL A 101 6.08 -1.09 -9.13
C VAL A 101 4.77 -1.20 -9.88
N HIS A 102 4.78 -0.75 -11.14
CA HIS A 102 3.65 -0.78 -12.04
C HIS A 102 3.67 -2.06 -12.88
N THR A 103 2.78 -2.96 -12.56
CA THR A 103 2.59 -4.24 -13.26
C THR A 103 1.39 -4.23 -14.20
N GLY A 104 0.44 -3.31 -13.97
CA GLY A 104 -0.85 -3.23 -14.65
C GLY A 104 -1.78 -4.38 -14.26
N TRP A 105 -1.56 -5.01 -13.10
CA TRP A 105 -2.40 -6.10 -12.61
C TRP A 105 -3.72 -5.62 -12.03
N ASP A 106 -3.78 -4.40 -11.56
CA ASP A 106 -4.96 -3.73 -11.00
C ASP A 106 -6.17 -3.76 -11.96
N LYS A 107 -5.94 -3.80 -13.28
CA LYS A 107 -7.00 -3.97 -14.30
C LYS A 107 -7.82 -5.26 -14.13
N ASN A 108 -7.27 -6.27 -13.42
CA ASN A 108 -7.98 -7.52 -13.11
C ASN A 108 -8.79 -7.42 -11.82
N TRP A 109 -8.76 -6.27 -11.11
CA TRP A 109 -9.50 -6.05 -9.88
C TRP A 109 -10.99 -6.35 -10.05
N ARG A 110 -11.60 -7.01 -9.09
CA ARG A 110 -12.99 -7.52 -9.10
C ARG A 110 -13.25 -8.70 -10.03
N THR A 111 -12.22 -9.39 -10.51
CA THR A 111 -12.35 -10.63 -11.26
C THR A 111 -11.63 -11.77 -10.54
N GLU A 112 -11.99 -13.04 -10.84
CA GLU A 112 -11.26 -14.20 -10.29
C GLU A 112 -9.80 -14.22 -10.73
N LYS A 113 -9.50 -13.68 -11.91
CA LYS A 113 -8.14 -13.58 -12.44
C LYS A 113 -7.21 -12.77 -11.52
N TYR A 114 -7.75 -11.84 -10.72
CA TYR A 114 -6.94 -11.02 -9.82
C TYR A 114 -6.17 -11.86 -8.81
N PHE A 115 -6.72 -12.99 -8.41
CA PHE A 115 -6.18 -13.88 -7.37
C PHE A 115 -5.17 -14.91 -7.88
N GLU A 116 -4.94 -15.02 -9.20
CA GLU A 116 -4.15 -16.08 -9.80
C GLU A 116 -3.12 -15.53 -10.78
N GLY A 117 -1.86 -16.00 -10.66
CA GLY A 117 -0.83 -15.65 -11.63
C GLY A 117 -0.35 -14.20 -11.60
N HIS A 118 -0.55 -13.50 -10.49
CA HIS A 118 -0.15 -12.10 -10.29
C HIS A 118 1.37 -11.91 -10.41
N PRO A 119 1.83 -10.72 -10.86
CA PRO A 119 3.24 -10.33 -10.79
C PRO A 119 3.68 -10.07 -9.34
N TYR A 120 4.96 -10.30 -9.07
CA TYR A 120 5.56 -10.19 -7.75
C TYR A 120 7.05 -9.82 -7.85
N LEU A 121 7.65 -9.34 -6.76
CA LEU A 121 9.07 -9.11 -6.64
C LEU A 121 9.80 -10.40 -6.26
N THR A 122 11.01 -10.59 -6.76
CA THR A 122 11.89 -11.68 -6.35
C THR A 122 12.72 -11.30 -5.11
N ALA A 123 13.32 -12.27 -4.44
CA ALA A 123 14.17 -12.02 -3.27
C ALA A 123 15.33 -11.06 -3.60
N ASP A 124 15.99 -11.22 -4.75
CA ASP A 124 17.07 -10.32 -5.19
C ASP A 124 16.58 -8.88 -5.44
N ALA A 125 15.34 -8.70 -5.91
CA ALA A 125 14.73 -7.39 -6.03
C ALA A 125 14.48 -6.75 -4.64
N ALA A 126 14.02 -7.53 -3.67
CA ALA A 126 13.85 -7.04 -2.30
C ALA A 126 15.19 -6.68 -1.66
N ASP A 127 16.24 -7.49 -1.87
CA ASP A 127 17.60 -7.23 -1.39
C ASP A 127 18.17 -5.93 -2.02
N PHE A 128 17.93 -5.70 -3.31
CA PHE A 128 18.31 -4.46 -4.00
C PHE A 128 17.61 -3.24 -3.37
N LEU A 129 16.31 -3.31 -3.11
CA LEU A 129 15.53 -2.23 -2.52
C LEU A 129 15.94 -1.94 -1.07
N ALA A 130 16.15 -2.99 -0.27
CA ALA A 130 16.59 -2.87 1.11
C ALA A 130 18.02 -2.33 1.20
N GLY A 131 18.95 -2.88 0.43
CA GLY A 131 20.33 -2.40 0.35
C GLY A 131 20.44 -0.96 -0.17
N GLY A 132 19.56 -0.57 -1.09
CA GLY A 132 19.43 0.78 -1.63
C GLY A 132 18.67 1.74 -0.71
N LYS A 133 18.16 1.31 0.46
CA LYS A 133 17.45 2.11 1.47
C LYS A 133 16.21 2.81 0.92
N ALA A 134 15.37 2.10 0.16
CA ALA A 134 14.07 2.62 -0.24
C ALA A 134 13.28 3.05 1.01
N ALA A 135 12.54 4.16 0.93
CA ALA A 135 11.74 4.65 2.06
C ALA A 135 10.44 3.84 2.24
N ILE A 136 9.83 3.44 1.14
CA ILE A 136 8.58 2.67 1.06
C ILE A 136 8.51 1.99 -0.30
N VAL A 137 7.91 0.80 -0.37
CA VAL A 137 7.71 0.08 -1.63
C VAL A 137 6.23 -0.15 -1.85
N GLY A 138 5.73 0.17 -3.05
CA GLY A 138 4.34 -0.05 -3.43
C GLY A 138 4.20 -0.87 -4.71
N ILE A 139 3.14 -1.67 -4.83
CA ILE A 139 2.84 -2.48 -6.01
C ILE A 139 1.34 -2.48 -6.32
N ASP A 140 0.98 -2.50 -7.61
CA ASP A 140 -0.39 -2.59 -8.11
C ASP A 140 -0.83 -4.05 -8.34
N SER A 141 -0.21 -4.99 -7.67
CA SER A 141 -0.48 -6.42 -7.77
C SER A 141 -1.24 -6.96 -6.56
N TYR A 142 -1.69 -8.21 -6.69
CA TYR A 142 -2.40 -8.95 -5.64
C TYR A 142 -1.56 -9.19 -4.38
N ASN A 143 -0.28 -9.41 -4.53
CA ASN A 143 0.68 -9.55 -3.45
C ASN A 143 2.08 -9.21 -3.96
N ILE A 144 2.93 -8.66 -3.10
CA ILE A 144 4.30 -8.31 -3.45
C ILE A 144 5.21 -9.55 -3.56
N ASP A 145 4.88 -10.65 -2.84
CA ASP A 145 5.53 -11.95 -2.95
C ASP A 145 4.80 -12.88 -3.91
N ASP A 146 5.46 -13.92 -4.40
CA ASP A 146 4.78 -15.08 -4.94
C ASP A 146 4.00 -15.78 -3.82
N THR A 147 2.67 -15.83 -3.96
CA THR A 147 1.81 -16.46 -2.94
C THR A 147 2.00 -17.96 -2.83
N ALA A 148 2.64 -18.61 -3.82
CA ALA A 148 3.05 -20.02 -3.76
C ALA A 148 4.28 -20.25 -2.88
N ASP A 149 5.10 -19.21 -2.62
CA ASP A 149 6.25 -19.29 -1.71
C ASP A 149 5.85 -18.91 -0.28
N GLY A 150 5.66 -19.92 0.58
CA GLY A 150 5.31 -19.71 1.98
C GLY A 150 6.38 -18.98 2.83
N ARG A 151 7.61 -18.80 2.33
CA ARG A 151 8.69 -18.08 3.02
C ARG A 151 8.48 -16.57 3.01
N ARG A 152 7.73 -16.05 2.01
CA ARG A 152 7.47 -14.61 1.85
C ARG A 152 8.75 -13.77 1.90
N PRO A 153 9.71 -14.01 0.98
CA PRO A 153 11.03 -13.38 1.06
C PRO A 153 10.98 -11.87 0.96
N VAL A 154 10.09 -11.30 0.16
CA VAL A 154 10.00 -9.85 -0.05
C VAL A 154 9.47 -9.14 1.20
N HIS A 155 8.36 -9.62 1.78
CA HIS A 155 7.88 -9.11 3.07
C HIS A 155 8.95 -9.25 4.15
N THR A 156 9.62 -10.41 4.19
CA THR A 156 10.66 -10.67 5.20
C THR A 156 11.82 -9.69 5.07
N THR A 157 12.33 -9.47 3.86
CA THR A 157 13.47 -8.57 3.62
C THR A 157 13.09 -7.10 3.84
N LEU A 158 12.02 -6.62 3.21
CA LEU A 158 11.65 -5.20 3.28
C LEU A 158 11.20 -4.79 4.68
N LEU A 159 10.26 -5.53 5.29
CA LEU A 159 9.80 -5.23 6.64
C LEU A 159 10.89 -5.43 7.69
N GLY A 160 11.80 -6.39 7.47
CA GLY A 160 12.98 -6.60 8.30
C GLY A 160 13.98 -5.43 8.24
N ALA A 161 14.06 -4.75 7.10
CA ALA A 161 14.83 -3.52 6.92
C ALA A 161 14.09 -2.25 7.40
N GLY A 162 12.87 -2.39 7.92
CA GLY A 162 12.05 -1.26 8.37
C GLY A 162 11.34 -0.51 7.24
N ILE A 163 11.28 -1.08 6.04
CA ILE A 163 10.67 -0.48 4.84
C ILE A 163 9.21 -0.91 4.77
N PRO A 164 8.22 0.01 4.91
CA PRO A 164 6.81 -0.31 4.75
C PRO A 164 6.47 -0.75 3.32
N ILE A 165 5.43 -1.58 3.20
CA ILE A 165 4.93 -2.07 1.92
C ILE A 165 3.51 -1.57 1.71
N VAL A 166 3.18 -1.14 0.47
CA VAL A 166 1.80 -0.79 0.08
C VAL A 166 1.36 -1.74 -1.03
N GLU A 167 0.34 -2.52 -0.75
CA GLU A 167 -0.22 -3.47 -1.72
C GLU A 167 -1.54 -2.98 -2.31
N HIS A 168 -1.92 -3.57 -3.45
CA HIS A 168 -3.15 -3.27 -4.17
C HIS A 168 -3.28 -1.80 -4.57
N LEU A 169 -2.17 -1.18 -5.00
CA LEU A 169 -2.23 0.12 -5.66
C LEU A 169 -3.01 0.02 -6.96
N CYS A 170 -3.49 1.12 -7.48
CA CYS A 170 -4.15 1.21 -8.78
C CYS A 170 -3.83 2.54 -9.47
N GLY A 171 -4.01 2.58 -10.79
CA GLY A 171 -3.83 3.80 -11.57
C GLY A 171 -2.37 4.22 -11.74
N LEU A 172 -1.39 3.33 -11.51
CA LEU A 172 0.03 3.65 -11.65
C LEU A 172 0.44 3.97 -13.09
N GLU A 173 -0.36 3.59 -14.08
CA GLU A 173 -0.19 3.98 -15.49
C GLU A 173 -0.31 5.48 -15.70
N HIS A 174 -1.04 6.19 -14.83
CA HIS A 174 -1.26 7.63 -14.91
C HIS A 174 -0.19 8.46 -14.21
N VAL A 175 0.75 7.81 -13.48
CA VAL A 175 1.85 8.53 -12.85
C VAL A 175 2.80 9.03 -13.93
N PRO A 176 2.96 10.36 -14.08
CA PRO A 176 3.83 10.91 -15.14
C PRO A 176 5.31 10.63 -14.86
N GLU A 177 6.12 10.79 -15.87
CA GLU A 177 7.57 10.89 -15.70
C GLU A 177 7.92 12.28 -15.14
N GLY A 178 8.93 12.33 -14.28
CA GLY A 178 9.36 13.57 -13.64
C GLY A 178 9.20 13.55 -12.12
N SER A 179 9.19 14.75 -11.55
CA SER A 179 9.11 14.91 -10.09
C SER A 179 7.70 14.59 -9.59
N CYS A 180 7.62 13.53 -8.81
CA CYS A 180 6.37 13.10 -8.16
C CYS A 180 6.61 12.82 -6.68
N ARG A 181 5.56 13.00 -5.88
CA ARG A 181 5.53 12.72 -4.44
C ARG A 181 4.47 11.70 -4.10
N PHE A 182 4.83 10.72 -3.29
CA PHE A 182 3.93 9.67 -2.84
C PHE A 182 3.46 9.91 -1.40
N PHE A 183 2.21 9.52 -1.16
CA PHE A 183 1.56 9.62 0.14
C PHE A 183 0.80 8.33 0.42
N ALA A 184 1.06 7.71 1.58
CA ALA A 184 0.35 6.52 2.06
C ALA A 184 0.35 6.48 3.60
N VAL A 185 -0.31 7.43 4.23
CA VAL A 185 -0.30 7.61 5.68
C VAL A 185 -1.44 6.84 6.33
N PRO A 186 -1.18 5.81 7.15
CA PRO A 186 -2.21 5.10 7.89
C PRO A 186 -2.67 5.86 9.13
N VAL A 187 -3.78 5.42 9.70
CA VAL A 187 -4.17 5.78 11.07
C VAL A 187 -3.16 5.19 12.06
N LYS A 188 -2.80 5.95 13.10
CA LYS A 188 -1.93 5.49 14.19
C LYS A 188 -2.66 4.48 15.08
N VAL A 189 -2.34 3.20 14.93
CA VAL A 189 -2.88 2.12 15.75
C VAL A 189 -1.73 1.36 16.38
N LYS A 190 -1.69 1.28 17.72
CA LYS A 190 -0.71 0.51 18.45
C LYS A 190 -0.95 -0.99 18.31
N HIS A 191 0.13 -1.76 18.26
CA HIS A 191 0.09 -3.22 18.14
C HIS A 191 -0.69 -3.69 16.90
N PHE A 192 -0.60 -2.92 15.82
CA PHE A 192 -1.29 -3.23 14.57
C PHE A 192 -0.34 -3.12 13.38
N GLY A 193 -0.32 -4.16 12.54
CA GLY A 193 0.67 -4.30 11.47
C GLY A 193 0.25 -3.72 10.14
N SER A 194 -1.05 -3.70 9.85
CA SER A 194 -1.60 -3.33 8.55
C SER A 194 -2.80 -2.42 8.70
N PHE A 195 -3.03 -1.49 7.76
CA PHE A 195 -4.26 -0.70 7.72
C PHE A 195 -4.55 -0.18 6.32
N PRO A 196 -5.83 -0.10 5.92
CA PRO A 196 -6.21 0.55 4.67
C PRO A 196 -5.72 1.98 4.59
N VAL A 197 -5.22 2.36 3.42
CA VAL A 197 -4.76 3.73 3.17
C VAL A 197 -5.35 4.27 1.87
N ARG A 198 -5.56 5.58 1.82
CA ARG A 198 -5.75 6.28 0.57
C ARG A 198 -4.38 6.68 0.02
N ALA A 199 -3.76 5.77 -0.73
CA ALA A 199 -2.49 6.05 -1.38
C ALA A 199 -2.70 6.92 -2.62
N PHE A 200 -1.84 7.91 -2.83
CA PHE A 200 -1.87 8.75 -4.02
C PHE A 200 -0.50 9.31 -4.36
N VAL A 201 -0.35 9.68 -5.62
CA VAL A 201 0.82 10.40 -6.13
C VAL A 201 0.40 11.82 -6.49
N GLN A 202 1.19 12.80 -6.10
CA GLN A 202 1.09 14.17 -6.53
C GLN A 202 2.24 14.45 -7.52
N ALA A 203 1.91 14.84 -8.76
CA ALA A 203 2.88 15.37 -9.70
C ALA A 203 3.25 16.80 -9.29
N GLU A 204 4.53 17.13 -9.29
CA GLU A 204 4.97 18.51 -9.15
C GLU A 204 4.69 19.22 -10.49
N GLU A 205 4.06 20.39 -10.43
CA GLU A 205 3.91 21.23 -11.61
C GLU A 205 5.32 21.55 -12.14
N GLN A 206 5.61 21.13 -13.38
CA GLN A 206 6.77 21.66 -14.05
C GLN A 206 6.47 23.14 -14.28
N ASP A 207 7.26 24.01 -13.67
CA ASP A 207 7.27 25.42 -14.02
C ASP A 207 7.56 25.52 -15.51
N PHE A 208 6.52 25.66 -16.32
CA PHE A 208 6.62 26.06 -17.71
C PHE A 208 6.96 27.56 -17.76
N LEU A 209 8.09 27.92 -17.17
CA LEU A 209 8.72 29.21 -17.40
C LEU A 209 9.55 29.08 -18.67
N ASN A 210 8.90 29.34 -19.80
CA ASN A 210 9.54 29.74 -21.04
C ASN A 210 9.42 31.23 -21.22
#